data_9fae6c95379ac871fe9456c2ea9e1080
#
_entry.id   9fae6c95379ac871fe9456c2ea9e1080
#
_cell.length_a   1.000
_cell.length_b   1.000
_cell.length_c   1.000
_cell.angle_alpha   90.00
_cell.angle_beta   90.00
_cell.angle_gamma   90.00
#
_symmetry.space_group_name_H-M   'P 1'
#
loop_
_entity.id
_entity.type
_entity.pdbx_description
1 polymer ?
#
loop_
_entity_poly.entity_id
_entity_poly.type
_entity_poly.pdbx_seq_one_letter_code
_entity_poly.pdbx_strand_id
1 'polypeptide(L)'
;MTHLRHHFRLFDRNGRVSMLTQEYVVEIHVLHRQGKSIREIARELQVSRNTVRRYLRDLSATPVYPSRKPRATKLDPFKDYLEERIEAAKPHWIPATVLFAEIKARGYEGGITQLRAFLAPHKTQEAEPENRFETPPGKQMQVDFTTIRRSRTKLKAFVATLGYSRATYVRFSEQERQEDWLRGILEAFHYFGGVPQELLFDNARTIMLERDAYGEGDHRWNPKLRTYAEHYGFLPRACRPYRARTKGKVERFNGYLKHSFVTPLAASLWQAGLQLDVETANAHVGPWLDRVAHQRIHGTTGVRPQLR
;
A
#
# COMPACT_ATOMS: atom_id res chain seq x y z
N MET A 1 9.68 -46.03 -8.32
CA MET A 1 9.56 -44.70 -7.64
C MET A 1 8.13 -44.20 -7.79
N THR A 2 7.32 -44.41 -6.77
CA THR A 2 5.87 -44.18 -6.77
C THR A 2 5.60 -42.78 -6.27
N HIS A 3 5.23 -41.87 -7.18
CA HIS A 3 4.75 -40.54 -6.79
C HIS A 3 3.35 -40.60 -6.20
N LEU A 4 3.26 -40.49 -4.88
CA LEU A 4 2.01 -40.25 -4.15
C LEU A 4 1.52 -38.84 -4.50
N ARG A 5 0.53 -38.74 -5.38
CA ARG A 5 -0.25 -37.53 -5.61
C ARG A 5 -1.27 -37.40 -4.48
N HIS A 6 -1.08 -36.44 -3.60
CA HIS A 6 -2.10 -35.98 -2.66
C HIS A 6 -3.23 -35.27 -3.42
N HIS A 7 -4.29 -36.03 -3.78
CA HIS A 7 -5.52 -35.43 -4.23
C HIS A 7 -6.32 -34.95 -3.01
N PHE A 8 -6.40 -33.65 -2.81
CA PHE A 8 -7.41 -33.03 -1.95
C PHE A 8 -8.79 -33.22 -2.62
N ARG A 9 -9.46 -34.35 -2.31
CA ARG A 9 -10.84 -34.59 -2.72
C ARG A 9 -11.75 -33.84 -1.75
N LEU A 10 -12.41 -32.76 -2.21
CA LEU A 10 -13.51 -32.12 -1.47
C LEU A 10 -14.75 -33.03 -1.62
N PHE A 11 -15.00 -33.88 -0.65
CA PHE A 11 -16.21 -34.69 -0.56
C PHE A 11 -17.28 -33.97 0.24
N ASP A 12 -18.56 -34.14 -0.13
CA ASP A 12 -19.70 -33.79 0.69
C ASP A 12 -19.86 -34.79 1.87
N ARG A 13 -20.82 -34.48 2.78
CA ARG A 13 -21.10 -35.34 3.95
C ARG A 13 -21.51 -36.78 3.58
N ASN A 14 -21.80 -37.04 2.31
CA ASN A 14 -22.22 -38.33 1.76
C ASN A 14 -21.11 -39.00 0.90
N GLY A 15 -19.87 -38.50 0.95
CA GLY A 15 -18.74 -39.07 0.23
C GLY A 15 -18.77 -38.83 -1.29
N ARG A 16 -19.61 -37.89 -1.80
CA ARG A 16 -19.67 -37.54 -3.22
C ARG A 16 -18.78 -36.34 -3.50
N VAL A 17 -18.17 -36.31 -4.69
CA VAL A 17 -17.39 -35.13 -5.14
C VAL A 17 -18.29 -33.91 -5.12
N SER A 18 -18.00 -32.97 -4.21
CA SER A 18 -18.81 -31.74 -4.01
C SER A 18 -18.60 -30.71 -5.09
N MET A 19 -17.49 -30.80 -5.83
CA MET A 19 -17.10 -29.81 -6.85
C MET A 19 -16.37 -30.49 -7.99
N LEU A 20 -16.87 -30.37 -9.23
CA LEU A 20 -16.18 -30.81 -10.42
C LEU A 20 -15.13 -29.77 -10.80
N THR A 21 -13.88 -30.17 -10.93
CA THR A 21 -12.80 -29.33 -11.43
C THR A 21 -12.55 -29.61 -12.92
N GLN A 22 -11.78 -28.75 -13.57
CA GLN A 22 -11.40 -28.94 -14.97
C GLN A 22 -10.57 -30.22 -15.16
N GLU A 23 -9.81 -30.63 -14.14
CA GLU A 23 -9.04 -31.89 -14.12
C GLU A 23 -9.97 -33.11 -14.27
N TYR A 24 -11.10 -33.15 -13.56
CA TYR A 24 -12.09 -34.21 -13.71
C TYR A 24 -12.67 -34.29 -15.12
N VAL A 25 -12.87 -33.15 -15.79
CA VAL A 25 -13.34 -33.14 -17.18
C VAL A 25 -12.31 -33.78 -18.10
N VAL A 26 -11.03 -33.43 -17.91
CA VAL A 26 -9.92 -34.02 -18.65
C VAL A 26 -9.84 -35.54 -18.38
N GLU A 27 -9.97 -36.00 -17.12
CA GLU A 27 -9.98 -37.39 -16.76
C GLU A 27 -11.13 -38.17 -17.42
N ILE A 28 -12.34 -37.59 -17.50
CA ILE A 28 -13.48 -38.18 -18.22
C ILE A 28 -13.12 -38.44 -19.68
N HIS A 29 -12.50 -37.50 -20.35
CA HIS A 29 -12.13 -37.63 -21.76
C HIS A 29 -10.99 -38.66 -21.96
N VAL A 30 -10.00 -38.66 -21.05
CA VAL A 30 -8.88 -39.61 -21.11
C VAL A 30 -9.38 -41.04 -20.92
N LEU A 31 -10.18 -41.29 -19.89
CA LEU A 31 -10.73 -42.60 -19.59
C LEU A 31 -11.65 -43.11 -20.73
N HIS A 32 -12.43 -42.22 -21.33
CA HIS A 32 -13.25 -42.57 -22.48
C HIS A 32 -12.40 -42.96 -23.71
N ARG A 33 -11.33 -42.23 -23.99
CA ARG A 33 -10.37 -42.56 -25.07
C ARG A 33 -9.63 -43.86 -24.84
N GLN A 34 -9.47 -44.27 -23.55
CA GLN A 34 -8.91 -45.57 -23.18
C GLN A 34 -9.90 -46.72 -23.29
N GLY A 35 -11.13 -46.48 -23.81
CA GLY A 35 -12.14 -47.48 -24.06
C GLY A 35 -13.04 -47.79 -22.87
N LYS A 36 -12.98 -47.06 -21.76
CA LYS A 36 -13.87 -47.29 -20.61
C LYS A 36 -15.30 -46.80 -20.94
N SER A 37 -16.26 -47.62 -20.49
CA SER A 37 -17.67 -47.28 -20.64
C SER A 37 -18.10 -46.13 -19.72
N ILE A 38 -19.17 -45.43 -20.06
CA ILE A 38 -19.76 -44.36 -19.24
C ILE A 38 -20.05 -44.84 -17.79
N ARG A 39 -20.43 -46.10 -17.63
CA ARG A 39 -20.71 -46.69 -16.31
C ARG A 39 -19.43 -46.85 -15.48
N GLU A 40 -18.37 -47.30 -16.10
CA GLU A 40 -17.04 -47.44 -15.43
C GLU A 40 -16.46 -46.11 -15.06
N ILE A 41 -16.46 -45.15 -15.97
CA ILE A 41 -16.00 -43.76 -15.71
C ILE A 41 -16.79 -43.12 -14.56
N ALA A 42 -18.11 -43.25 -14.58
CA ALA A 42 -18.97 -42.70 -13.53
C ALA A 42 -18.68 -43.34 -12.14
N ARG A 43 -18.37 -44.63 -12.11
CA ARG A 43 -18.01 -45.36 -10.87
C ARG A 43 -16.63 -44.95 -10.38
N GLU A 44 -15.65 -44.91 -11.27
CA GLU A 44 -14.25 -44.63 -10.96
C GLU A 44 -14.07 -43.18 -10.44
N LEU A 45 -14.70 -42.22 -11.10
CA LEU A 45 -14.63 -40.80 -10.71
C LEU A 45 -15.69 -40.40 -9.67
N GLN A 46 -16.57 -41.29 -9.26
CA GLN A 46 -17.67 -41.06 -8.33
C GLN A 46 -18.60 -39.90 -8.74
N VAL A 47 -18.82 -39.74 -10.05
CA VAL A 47 -19.73 -38.76 -10.64
C VAL A 47 -20.97 -39.42 -11.25
N SER A 48 -22.02 -38.63 -11.52
CA SER A 48 -23.22 -39.17 -12.16
C SER A 48 -22.95 -39.55 -13.63
N ARG A 49 -23.63 -40.60 -14.11
CA ARG A 49 -23.58 -40.94 -15.55
C ARG A 49 -24.01 -39.81 -16.46
N ASN A 50 -24.94 -38.95 -16.01
CA ASN A 50 -25.36 -37.78 -16.74
C ASN A 50 -24.27 -36.72 -16.81
N THR A 51 -23.47 -36.59 -15.75
CA THR A 51 -22.28 -35.73 -15.74
C THR A 51 -21.27 -36.18 -16.79
N VAL A 52 -20.96 -37.48 -16.82
CA VAL A 52 -20.04 -38.04 -17.83
C VAL A 52 -20.57 -37.80 -19.25
N ARG A 53 -21.84 -38.10 -19.50
CA ARG A 53 -22.47 -37.85 -20.83
C ARG A 53 -22.41 -36.40 -21.24
N ARG A 54 -22.65 -35.48 -20.32
CA ARG A 54 -22.62 -34.01 -20.59
C ARG A 54 -21.26 -33.62 -21.11
N TYR A 55 -20.18 -33.98 -20.42
CA TYR A 55 -18.82 -33.57 -20.81
C TYR A 55 -18.28 -34.34 -22.03
N LEU A 56 -18.72 -35.60 -22.26
CA LEU A 56 -18.39 -36.31 -23.51
C LEU A 56 -19.09 -35.78 -24.73
N ARG A 57 -20.26 -35.14 -24.58
CA ARG A 57 -21.00 -34.52 -25.71
C ARG A 57 -20.37 -33.19 -26.13
N ASP A 58 -19.81 -32.45 -25.24
CA ASP A 58 -19.19 -31.15 -25.51
C ASP A 58 -17.77 -31.12 -24.94
N LEU A 59 -16.81 -31.25 -25.86
CA LEU A 59 -15.37 -31.27 -25.52
C LEU A 59 -14.85 -29.92 -25.01
N SER A 60 -15.57 -28.84 -25.27
CA SER A 60 -15.22 -27.47 -24.81
C SER A 60 -15.88 -27.10 -23.49
N ALA A 61 -16.78 -27.95 -22.97
CA ALA A 61 -17.50 -27.67 -21.74
C ALA A 61 -16.56 -27.55 -20.53
N THR A 62 -16.53 -26.38 -19.94
CA THR A 62 -15.85 -26.12 -18.67
C THR A 62 -16.86 -26.25 -17.52
N PRO A 63 -16.43 -26.68 -16.31
CA PRO A 63 -17.29 -26.68 -15.15
C PRO A 63 -17.70 -25.25 -14.78
N VAL A 64 -18.94 -24.88 -15.06
CA VAL A 64 -19.51 -23.59 -14.68
C VAL A 64 -20.52 -23.81 -13.56
N TYR A 65 -20.30 -23.19 -12.45
CA TYR A 65 -21.23 -23.18 -11.32
C TYR A 65 -22.09 -21.92 -11.39
N PRO A 66 -23.41 -22.05 -11.33
CA PRO A 66 -24.27 -20.89 -11.26
C PRO A 66 -23.92 -20.09 -10.00
N SER A 67 -23.81 -18.77 -10.12
CA SER A 67 -23.65 -17.88 -8.98
C SER A 67 -24.83 -18.10 -8.01
N ARG A 68 -24.54 -18.13 -6.71
CA ARG A 68 -25.61 -18.23 -5.70
C ARG A 68 -26.55 -17.04 -5.85
N LYS A 69 -27.85 -17.30 -5.78
CA LYS A 69 -28.85 -16.22 -5.72
C LYS A 69 -28.49 -15.26 -4.58
N PRO A 70 -28.50 -13.95 -4.81
CA PRO A 70 -28.25 -12.98 -3.76
C PRO A 70 -29.24 -13.22 -2.59
N ARG A 71 -28.72 -13.32 -1.37
CA ARG A 71 -29.57 -13.36 -0.18
C ARG A 71 -29.84 -11.96 0.27
N ALA A 72 -31.06 -11.70 0.77
CA ALA A 72 -31.38 -10.44 1.42
C ALA A 72 -30.39 -10.15 2.56
N THR A 73 -29.90 -8.95 2.61
CA THR A 73 -28.90 -8.50 3.59
C THR A 73 -29.52 -7.50 4.57
N LYS A 74 -28.96 -7.39 5.76
CA LYS A 74 -29.38 -6.38 6.74
C LYS A 74 -29.24 -4.94 6.21
N LEU A 75 -28.47 -4.74 5.15
CA LEU A 75 -28.24 -3.44 4.53
C LEU A 75 -29.35 -3.05 3.53
N ASP A 76 -30.08 -4.03 2.98
CA ASP A 76 -31.02 -3.78 1.89
C ASP A 76 -32.08 -2.69 2.21
N PRO A 77 -32.65 -2.60 3.42
CA PRO A 77 -33.59 -1.55 3.75
C PRO A 77 -33.01 -0.13 3.76
N PHE A 78 -31.68 -0.02 3.77
CA PHE A 78 -30.97 1.27 3.86
C PHE A 78 -30.33 1.70 2.54
N LYS A 79 -30.38 0.86 1.49
CA LYS A 79 -29.72 1.13 0.21
C LYS A 79 -30.25 2.39 -0.46
N ASP A 80 -31.53 2.54 -0.58
CA ASP A 80 -32.15 3.72 -1.20
C ASP A 80 -31.71 5.01 -0.52
N TYR A 81 -31.75 5.03 0.82
CA TYR A 81 -31.24 6.14 1.60
C TYR A 81 -29.75 6.41 1.35
N LEU A 82 -28.92 5.37 1.28
CA LEU A 82 -27.48 5.51 1.03
C LEU A 82 -27.21 6.05 -0.38
N GLU A 83 -27.95 5.58 -1.38
CA GLU A 83 -27.85 6.06 -2.77
C GLU A 83 -28.26 7.54 -2.88
N GLU A 84 -29.34 7.94 -2.24
CA GLU A 84 -29.77 9.34 -2.17
C GLU A 84 -28.70 10.23 -1.51
N ARG A 85 -28.10 9.78 -0.39
CA ARG A 85 -27.04 10.52 0.30
C ARG A 85 -25.79 10.65 -0.54
N ILE A 86 -25.41 9.60 -1.28
CA ILE A 86 -24.25 9.60 -2.19
C ILE A 86 -24.49 10.59 -3.33
N GLU A 87 -25.67 10.57 -3.93
CA GLU A 87 -26.02 11.45 -5.05
C GLU A 87 -26.05 12.91 -4.61
N ALA A 88 -26.67 13.20 -3.48
CA ALA A 88 -26.74 14.56 -2.93
C ALA A 88 -25.38 15.13 -2.53
N ALA A 89 -24.39 14.28 -2.28
CA ALA A 89 -23.04 14.71 -1.92
C ALA A 89 -22.14 15.04 -3.10
N LYS A 90 -22.51 14.65 -4.32
CA LYS A 90 -21.67 14.89 -5.52
C LYS A 90 -21.40 16.38 -5.72
N PRO A 91 -20.18 16.79 -6.14
CA PRO A 91 -19.05 15.93 -6.52
C PRO A 91 -18.22 15.40 -5.35
N HIS A 92 -18.61 15.65 -4.10
CA HIS A 92 -17.87 15.22 -2.93
C HIS A 92 -18.29 13.83 -2.47
N TRP A 93 -17.49 13.21 -1.61
CA TRP A 93 -17.73 11.88 -1.08
C TRP A 93 -17.95 11.91 0.44
N ILE A 94 -19.03 11.28 0.91
CA ILE A 94 -19.27 11.09 2.35
C ILE A 94 -18.50 9.87 2.84
N PRO A 95 -17.65 9.99 3.88
CA PRO A 95 -16.92 8.84 4.43
C PRO A 95 -17.84 7.71 4.89
N ALA A 96 -17.43 6.47 4.67
CA ALA A 96 -18.22 5.29 5.08
C ALA A 96 -18.53 5.26 6.59
N THR A 97 -17.67 5.86 7.42
CA THR A 97 -17.88 5.97 8.86
C THR A 97 -19.04 6.89 9.22
N VAL A 98 -19.25 7.96 8.47
CA VAL A 98 -20.37 8.90 8.63
C VAL A 98 -21.67 8.22 8.21
N LEU A 99 -21.70 7.65 6.99
CA LEU A 99 -22.86 6.91 6.51
C LEU A 99 -23.24 5.75 7.43
N PHE A 100 -22.23 5.08 8.00
CA PHE A 100 -22.44 4.01 8.98
C PHE A 100 -23.11 4.52 10.25
N ALA A 101 -22.68 5.67 10.78
CA ALA A 101 -23.33 6.29 11.94
C ALA A 101 -24.78 6.71 11.64
N GLU A 102 -25.04 7.25 10.45
CA GLU A 102 -26.39 7.65 10.02
C GLU A 102 -27.36 6.45 9.93
N ILE A 103 -26.93 5.33 9.31
CA ILE A 103 -27.79 4.13 9.22
C ILE A 103 -27.91 3.39 10.56
N LYS A 104 -26.89 3.45 11.43
CA LYS A 104 -26.98 2.93 12.80
C LYS A 104 -28.06 3.65 13.60
N ALA A 105 -28.12 4.97 13.53
CA ALA A 105 -29.18 5.77 14.16
C ALA A 105 -30.58 5.43 13.62
N ARG A 106 -30.68 4.86 12.41
CA ARG A 106 -31.90 4.40 11.74
C ARG A 106 -32.22 2.92 11.98
N GLY A 107 -31.46 2.23 12.87
CA GLY A 107 -31.72 0.85 13.26
C GLY A 107 -30.91 -0.20 12.48
N TYR A 108 -29.84 0.17 11.76
CA TYR A 108 -28.97 -0.82 11.11
C TYR A 108 -28.17 -1.62 12.15
N GLU A 109 -28.34 -2.93 12.17
CA GLU A 109 -27.66 -3.85 13.08
C GLU A 109 -26.49 -4.63 12.45
N GLY A 110 -26.14 -4.32 11.21
CA GLY A 110 -25.01 -4.95 10.51
C GLY A 110 -23.66 -4.31 10.80
N GLY A 111 -22.59 -4.88 10.22
CA GLY A 111 -21.23 -4.39 10.33
C GLY A 111 -20.85 -3.40 9.22
N ILE A 112 -19.84 -2.55 9.48
CA ILE A 112 -19.33 -1.55 8.52
C ILE A 112 -18.73 -2.19 7.26
N THR A 113 -18.27 -3.43 7.34
CA THR A 113 -17.69 -4.15 6.18
C THR A 113 -18.70 -4.34 5.06
N GLN A 114 -19.96 -4.65 5.42
CA GLN A 114 -21.05 -4.83 4.46
C GLN A 114 -21.39 -3.48 3.77
N LEU A 115 -21.43 -2.40 4.53
CA LEU A 115 -21.59 -1.04 3.98
C LEU A 115 -20.45 -0.68 3.04
N ARG A 116 -19.19 -0.92 3.42
CA ARG A 116 -18.02 -0.63 2.55
C ARG A 116 -18.06 -1.42 1.24
N ALA A 117 -18.50 -2.68 1.28
CA ALA A 117 -18.67 -3.49 0.06
C ALA A 117 -19.76 -2.90 -0.86
N PHE A 118 -20.86 -2.41 -0.31
CA PHE A 118 -21.91 -1.72 -1.05
C PHE A 118 -21.42 -0.40 -1.65
N LEU A 119 -20.67 0.39 -0.88
CA LEU A 119 -20.17 1.71 -1.31
C LEU A 119 -19.05 1.63 -2.36
N ALA A 120 -18.33 0.51 -2.45
CA ALA A 120 -17.18 0.37 -3.34
C ALA A 120 -17.48 0.65 -4.82
N PRO A 121 -18.59 0.17 -5.43
CA PRO A 121 -18.95 0.49 -6.81
C PRO A 121 -19.37 1.95 -7.01
N HIS A 122 -19.99 2.57 -5.99
CA HIS A 122 -20.46 3.96 -6.05
C HIS A 122 -19.34 4.99 -5.85
N LYS A 123 -18.21 4.54 -5.31
CA LYS A 123 -17.02 5.37 -5.25
C LYS A 123 -16.46 5.51 -6.64
N THR A 124 -17.06 6.38 -7.45
CA THR A 124 -16.42 6.89 -8.65
C THR A 124 -15.08 7.45 -8.20
N GLN A 125 -14.02 6.71 -8.44
CA GLN A 125 -12.72 7.32 -8.59
C GLN A 125 -12.83 8.20 -9.83
N GLU A 126 -13.32 9.44 -9.67
CA GLU A 126 -12.64 10.49 -10.37
C GLU A 126 -11.19 10.38 -9.88
N ALA A 127 -10.39 9.67 -10.63
CA ALA A 127 -8.97 9.86 -10.61
C ALA A 127 -8.80 11.33 -10.97
N GLU A 128 -8.84 12.22 -9.95
CA GLU A 128 -8.26 13.54 -10.14
C GLU A 128 -6.93 13.24 -10.81
N PRO A 129 -6.66 13.82 -12.00
CA PRO A 129 -5.42 13.56 -12.70
C PRO A 129 -4.34 13.70 -11.64
N GLU A 130 -3.62 12.60 -11.32
CA GLU A 130 -2.47 12.66 -10.45
C GLU A 130 -1.50 13.60 -11.18
N ASN A 131 -1.58 14.89 -10.89
CA ASN A 131 -0.57 15.84 -11.29
C ASN A 131 0.70 15.42 -10.55
N ARG A 132 1.36 14.41 -11.12
CA ARG A 132 2.66 13.92 -10.68
C ARG A 132 3.64 15.01 -11.09
N PHE A 133 3.89 15.94 -10.18
CA PHE A 133 4.95 16.93 -10.37
C PHE A 133 6.28 16.17 -10.42
N GLU A 134 6.72 15.84 -11.64
CA GLU A 134 8.09 15.47 -11.88
C GLU A 134 8.94 16.72 -11.82
N THR A 135 9.93 16.72 -10.96
CA THR A 135 10.87 17.83 -10.83
C THR A 135 12.13 17.53 -11.65
N PRO A 136 12.74 18.49 -12.31
CA PRO A 136 14.04 18.32 -12.97
C PRO A 136 15.13 17.84 -12.01
N PRO A 137 16.25 17.28 -12.52
CA PRO A 137 17.41 16.95 -11.70
C PRO A 137 17.88 18.14 -10.87
N GLY A 138 18.28 17.94 -9.62
CA GLY A 138 18.78 18.97 -8.72
C GLY A 138 17.74 20.03 -8.28
N LYS A 139 16.49 19.96 -8.75
CA LYS A 139 15.49 20.99 -8.45
C LYS A 139 14.97 20.90 -7.02
N GLN A 140 14.59 19.71 -6.55
CA GLN A 140 13.88 19.61 -5.28
C GLN A 140 14.25 18.35 -4.50
N MET A 141 14.41 18.49 -3.19
CA MET A 141 14.48 17.44 -2.21
C MET A 141 13.33 17.55 -1.22
N GLN A 142 12.60 16.49 -0.99
CA GLN A 142 11.55 16.43 0.03
C GLN A 142 12.14 15.87 1.32
N VAL A 143 11.91 16.55 2.43
CA VAL A 143 12.44 16.15 3.74
C VAL A 143 11.30 15.94 4.75
N ASP A 144 11.46 14.93 5.60
CA ASP A 144 10.47 14.54 6.61
C ASP A 144 11.10 13.85 7.80
N PHE A 145 10.40 13.89 8.93
CA PHE A 145 10.62 12.99 10.05
C PHE A 145 9.47 12.01 10.17
N THR A 146 9.80 10.72 10.28
CA THR A 146 8.81 9.68 10.55
C THR A 146 9.08 9.00 11.88
N THR A 147 8.02 8.80 12.66
CA THR A 147 8.13 8.05 13.92
C THR A 147 8.12 6.56 13.63
N ILE A 148 9.13 5.87 14.12
CA ILE A 148 9.28 4.42 14.05
C ILE A 148 8.74 3.80 15.35
N ARG A 149 9.17 4.32 16.51
CA ARG A 149 8.76 3.82 17.82
C ARG A 149 8.48 4.98 18.78
N ARG A 150 7.35 4.92 19.48
CA ARG A 150 6.89 5.95 20.43
C ARG A 150 7.12 5.60 21.89
N SER A 151 7.63 4.40 22.19
CA SER A 151 7.86 3.90 23.55
C SER A 151 8.93 4.72 24.31
N ARG A 152 9.27 4.27 25.51
CA ARG A 152 10.28 4.91 26.39
C ARG A 152 11.62 5.15 25.67
N THR A 153 12.04 4.21 24.82
CA THR A 153 13.15 4.36 23.88
C THR A 153 12.61 4.79 22.53
N LYS A 154 12.56 6.10 22.29
CA LYS A 154 12.04 6.66 21.04
C LYS A 154 12.97 6.34 19.88
N LEU A 155 12.40 6.09 18.72
CA LEU A 155 13.14 5.93 17.48
C LEU A 155 12.39 6.68 16.36
N LYS A 156 13.07 7.64 15.76
CA LYS A 156 12.58 8.45 14.64
C LYS A 156 13.56 8.36 13.49
N ALA A 157 13.11 8.65 12.29
CA ALA A 157 13.96 8.69 11.13
C ALA A 157 13.75 10.01 10.37
N PHE A 158 14.83 10.75 10.17
CA PHE A 158 14.92 11.80 9.15
C PHE A 158 15.04 11.13 7.79
N VAL A 159 14.25 11.58 6.83
CA VAL A 159 14.21 11.04 5.46
C VAL A 159 14.28 12.19 4.48
N ALA A 160 15.25 12.15 3.56
CA ALA A 160 15.42 13.11 2.51
C ALA A 160 15.37 12.41 1.14
N THR A 161 14.38 12.74 0.30
CA THR A 161 14.16 12.10 -1.00
C THR A 161 14.29 13.10 -2.13
N LEU A 162 15.16 12.83 -3.10
CA LEU A 162 15.29 13.63 -4.30
C LEU A 162 14.04 13.52 -5.19
N GLY A 163 13.56 14.68 -5.64
CA GLY A 163 12.34 14.78 -6.42
C GLY A 163 12.41 14.11 -7.78
N TYR A 164 13.57 14.07 -8.42
CA TYR A 164 13.79 13.46 -9.73
C TYR A 164 14.14 11.99 -9.63
N SER A 165 15.27 11.64 -9.05
CA SER A 165 15.79 10.25 -9.03
C SER A 165 15.04 9.33 -8.07
N ARG A 166 14.38 9.85 -7.05
CA ARG A 166 13.83 9.09 -5.91
C ARG A 166 14.92 8.46 -5.03
N ALA A 167 16.18 8.82 -5.24
CA ALA A 167 17.24 8.48 -4.30
C ALA A 167 16.93 9.10 -2.95
N THR A 168 17.21 8.39 -1.88
CA THR A 168 16.79 8.78 -0.53
C THR A 168 17.94 8.60 0.44
N TYR A 169 18.12 9.58 1.31
CA TYR A 169 18.99 9.51 2.48
C TYR A 169 18.15 9.33 3.73
N VAL A 170 18.61 8.53 4.67
CA VAL A 170 17.93 8.24 5.94
C VAL A 170 18.92 8.31 7.10
N ARG A 171 18.49 8.95 8.18
CA ARG A 171 19.21 9.00 9.44
C ARG A 171 18.25 8.79 10.60
N PHE A 172 18.60 7.89 11.51
CA PHE A 172 17.83 7.66 12.74
C PHE A 172 18.28 8.55 13.87
N SER A 173 17.32 8.94 14.73
CA SER A 173 17.55 9.72 15.95
C SER A 173 16.49 9.38 17.00
N GLU A 174 16.72 9.77 18.24
CA GLU A 174 15.70 9.65 19.29
C GLU A 174 14.68 10.77 19.24
N GLN A 175 15.05 11.91 18.69
CA GLN A 175 14.28 13.14 18.69
C GLN A 175 14.22 13.76 17.30
N GLU A 176 13.38 14.78 17.13
CA GLU A 176 13.27 15.61 15.93
C GLU A 176 13.44 17.08 16.31
N ARG A 177 14.50 17.36 17.04
CA ARG A 177 14.84 18.73 17.40
C ARG A 177 15.38 19.48 16.17
N GLN A 178 15.51 20.79 16.30
CA GLN A 178 16.10 21.62 15.25
C GLN A 178 17.48 21.12 14.80
N GLU A 179 18.32 20.72 15.73
CA GLU A 179 19.65 20.19 15.47
C GLU A 179 19.59 18.89 14.65
N ASP A 180 18.61 18.02 14.91
CA ASP A 180 18.42 16.78 14.18
C ASP A 180 18.00 17.03 12.72
N TRP A 181 17.15 18.05 12.49
CA TRP A 181 16.79 18.51 11.15
C TRP A 181 17.99 19.05 10.39
N LEU A 182 18.72 20.01 10.96
CA LEU A 182 19.86 20.65 10.31
C LEU A 182 21.00 19.66 10.02
N ARG A 183 21.27 18.76 10.97
CA ARG A 183 22.23 17.69 10.77
C ARG A 183 21.80 16.73 9.67
N GLY A 184 20.54 16.28 9.66
CA GLY A 184 20.01 15.40 8.63
C GLY A 184 20.08 16.02 7.23
N ILE A 185 19.79 17.33 7.11
CA ILE A 185 19.91 18.09 5.86
C ILE A 185 21.37 18.12 5.39
N LEU A 186 22.30 18.45 6.27
CA LEU A 186 23.72 18.52 5.93
C LEU A 186 24.28 17.17 5.48
N GLU A 187 23.98 16.13 6.26
CA GLU A 187 24.41 14.76 5.91
C GLU A 187 23.78 14.28 4.60
N ALA A 188 22.54 14.69 4.28
CA ALA A 188 21.90 14.40 2.99
C ALA A 188 22.61 15.12 1.82
N PHE A 189 23.05 16.38 2.00
CA PHE A 189 23.84 17.09 0.98
C PHE A 189 25.17 16.38 0.69
N HIS A 190 25.85 15.93 1.74
CA HIS A 190 27.07 15.14 1.59
C HIS A 190 26.80 13.80 0.88
N TYR A 191 25.76 13.11 1.26
CA TYR A 191 25.37 11.82 0.66
C TYR A 191 25.04 11.92 -0.83
N PHE A 192 24.32 12.98 -1.24
CA PHE A 192 23.98 13.21 -2.64
C PHE A 192 25.08 13.92 -3.44
N GLY A 193 26.14 14.40 -2.80
CA GLY A 193 27.22 15.13 -3.44
C GLY A 193 26.82 16.50 -3.96
N GLY A 194 25.77 17.11 -3.40
CA GLY A 194 25.31 18.43 -3.84
C GLY A 194 24.08 18.94 -3.08
N VAL A 195 23.75 20.21 -3.35
CA VAL A 195 22.63 20.92 -2.73
C VAL A 195 21.54 21.15 -3.77
N PRO A 196 20.31 20.64 -3.55
CA PRO A 196 19.18 20.91 -4.45
C PRO A 196 18.73 22.37 -4.33
N GLN A 197 18.12 22.90 -5.39
CA GLN A 197 17.64 24.28 -5.40
C GLN A 197 16.55 24.56 -4.35
N GLU A 198 15.72 23.56 -4.06
CA GLU A 198 14.60 23.69 -3.12
C GLU A 198 14.54 22.50 -2.15
N LEU A 199 14.31 22.80 -0.87
CA LEU A 199 13.94 21.84 0.15
C LEU A 199 12.47 21.98 0.50
N LEU A 200 11.68 20.93 0.29
CA LEU A 200 10.26 20.91 0.60
C LEU A 200 10.03 20.29 1.97
N PHE A 201 9.56 21.11 2.91
CA PHE A 201 9.26 20.74 4.28
C PHE A 201 7.76 20.49 4.48
N ASP A 202 7.43 19.65 5.43
CA ASP A 202 6.12 19.65 6.06
C ASP A 202 5.98 20.84 7.01
N ASN A 203 4.76 21.05 7.52
CA ASN A 203 4.45 22.10 8.49
C ASN A 203 5.01 21.78 9.89
N ALA A 204 6.24 21.27 9.97
CA ALA A 204 6.91 21.01 11.25
C ALA A 204 7.21 22.32 11.97
N ARG A 205 6.58 22.55 13.12
CA ARG A 205 6.78 23.78 13.94
C ARG A 205 8.24 24.04 14.33
N THR A 206 9.04 23.00 14.37
CA THR A 206 10.49 23.08 14.63
C THR A 206 11.23 23.87 13.54
N ILE A 207 10.74 23.77 12.29
CA ILE A 207 11.39 24.32 11.09
C ILE A 207 10.66 25.56 10.56
N MET A 208 9.32 25.53 10.59
CA MET A 208 8.47 26.65 10.18
C MET A 208 7.72 27.19 11.39
N LEU A 209 8.10 28.37 11.85
CA LEU A 209 7.54 28.99 13.07
C LEU A 209 6.12 29.49 12.84
N GLU A 210 5.89 30.10 11.67
CA GLU A 210 4.59 30.68 11.31
C GLU A 210 4.38 30.61 9.80
N ARG A 211 3.20 30.17 9.43
CA ARG A 211 2.81 30.07 8.03
C ARG A 211 2.22 31.39 7.56
N ASP A 212 2.56 31.77 6.31
CA ASP A 212 2.03 32.97 5.65
C ASP A 212 2.16 34.27 6.50
N ALA A 213 3.22 34.31 7.33
CA ALA A 213 3.45 35.38 8.31
C ALA A 213 3.63 36.76 7.65
N TYR A 214 4.07 36.79 6.39
CA TYR A 214 4.38 38.00 5.64
C TYR A 214 3.59 38.12 4.33
N GLY A 215 2.61 37.24 4.12
CA GLY A 215 1.76 37.14 2.93
C GLY A 215 1.65 35.70 2.43
N GLU A 216 0.74 35.44 1.48
CA GLU A 216 0.51 34.09 0.95
C GLU A 216 1.80 33.51 0.34
N GLY A 217 2.26 32.37 0.90
CA GLY A 217 3.48 31.70 0.49
C GLY A 217 4.76 32.22 1.13
N ASP A 218 4.70 33.29 1.91
CA ASP A 218 5.85 33.88 2.63
C ASP A 218 5.78 33.52 4.12
N HIS A 219 6.59 32.54 4.52
CA HIS A 219 6.54 31.91 5.83
C HIS A 219 7.66 32.39 6.74
N ARG A 220 7.39 32.44 8.05
CA ARG A 220 8.44 32.68 9.04
C ARG A 220 9.15 31.36 9.38
N TRP A 221 10.33 31.22 8.79
CA TRP A 221 11.21 30.07 9.01
C TRP A 221 12.03 30.24 10.30
N ASN A 222 12.47 29.11 10.83
CA ASN A 222 13.42 29.11 11.94
C ASN A 222 14.71 29.84 11.53
N PRO A 223 15.25 30.77 12.36
CA PRO A 223 16.43 31.59 12.01
C PRO A 223 17.65 30.75 11.61
N LYS A 224 17.93 29.63 12.33
CA LYS A 224 19.06 28.76 11.97
C LYS A 224 18.85 28.08 10.62
N LEU A 225 17.62 27.67 10.28
CA LEU A 225 17.34 27.16 8.94
C LEU A 225 17.57 28.21 7.86
N ARG A 226 17.17 29.45 8.10
CA ARG A 226 17.44 30.57 7.19
C ARG A 226 18.94 30.76 6.95
N THR A 227 19.74 30.79 8.03
CA THR A 227 21.20 30.90 7.90
C THR A 227 21.76 29.72 7.09
N TYR A 228 21.27 28.49 7.27
CA TYR A 228 21.66 27.35 6.47
C TYR A 228 21.23 27.49 5.00
N ALA A 229 20.01 27.97 4.75
CA ALA A 229 19.49 28.20 3.41
C ALA A 229 20.32 29.24 2.65
N GLU A 230 20.69 30.32 3.31
CA GLU A 230 21.55 31.36 2.77
C GLU A 230 22.99 30.86 2.53
N HIS A 231 23.56 30.12 3.47
CA HIS A 231 24.92 29.58 3.38
C HIS A 231 25.07 28.52 2.26
N TYR A 232 24.11 27.59 2.17
CA TYR A 232 24.16 26.50 1.19
C TYR A 232 23.46 26.80 -0.13
N GLY A 233 22.75 27.92 -0.25
CA GLY A 233 22.13 28.38 -1.47
C GLY A 233 20.85 27.61 -1.88
N PHE A 234 20.03 27.16 -0.92
CA PHE A 234 18.75 26.53 -1.23
C PHE A 234 17.55 27.35 -0.77
N LEU A 235 16.40 27.13 -1.40
CA LEU A 235 15.14 27.78 -1.04
C LEU A 235 14.29 26.84 -0.16
N PRO A 236 13.96 27.19 1.08
CA PRO A 236 13.00 26.44 1.87
C PRO A 236 11.59 26.65 1.32
N ARG A 237 10.85 25.56 1.12
CA ARG A 237 9.47 25.53 0.65
C ARG A 237 8.59 24.77 1.63
N ALA A 238 7.37 25.22 1.87
CA ALA A 238 6.39 24.52 2.67
C ALA A 238 5.35 23.81 1.81
N CYS A 239 4.92 22.62 2.23
CA CYS A 239 3.79 21.96 1.62
C CYS A 239 2.51 22.78 1.80
N ARG A 240 1.69 22.92 0.76
CA ARG A 240 0.38 23.59 0.88
C ARG A 240 -0.53 22.76 1.80
N PRO A 241 -1.30 23.42 2.71
CA PRO A 241 -2.27 22.72 3.54
C PRO A 241 -3.27 21.94 2.67
N TYR A 242 -3.76 20.83 3.21
CA TYR A 242 -4.76 19.96 2.56
C TYR A 242 -4.38 19.39 1.18
N ARG A 243 -3.15 19.62 0.70
CA ARG A 243 -2.59 18.98 -0.50
C ARG A 243 -1.53 17.94 -0.10
N ALA A 244 -1.94 16.88 0.60
CA ALA A 244 -1.09 15.75 0.99
C ALA A 244 -0.32 15.15 -0.22
N ARG A 245 -0.83 15.32 -1.44
CA ARG A 245 -0.22 14.83 -2.68
C ARG A 245 1.13 15.48 -3.03
N THR A 246 1.43 16.68 -2.53
CA THR A 246 2.71 17.36 -2.81
C THR A 246 3.90 16.66 -2.17
N LYS A 247 3.71 15.94 -1.07
CA LYS A 247 4.75 15.23 -0.30
C LYS A 247 4.73 13.70 -0.49
N GLY A 248 3.91 13.20 -1.40
CA GLY A 248 3.71 11.76 -1.60
C GLY A 248 4.97 10.94 -1.92
N LYS A 249 6.08 11.59 -2.30
CA LYS A 249 7.36 10.92 -2.61
C LYS A 249 8.02 10.40 -1.33
N VAL A 250 8.21 11.29 -0.34
CA VAL A 250 8.83 10.93 0.95
C VAL A 250 7.89 10.07 1.80
N GLU A 251 6.58 10.32 1.77
CA GLU A 251 5.60 9.51 2.52
C GLU A 251 5.58 8.05 2.06
N ARG A 252 5.60 7.82 0.74
CA ARG A 252 5.72 6.46 0.17
C ARG A 252 7.01 5.77 0.59
N PHE A 253 8.10 6.54 0.61
CA PHE A 253 9.38 6.00 1.07
C PHE A 253 9.36 5.69 2.57
N ASN A 254 8.72 6.51 3.40
CA ASN A 254 8.54 6.24 4.83
C ASN A 254 7.84 4.90 5.09
N GLY A 255 6.78 4.60 4.33
CA GLY A 255 6.11 3.28 4.37
C GLY A 255 7.06 2.15 3.97
N TYR A 256 7.80 2.32 2.87
CA TYR A 256 8.77 1.34 2.40
C TYR A 256 9.91 1.10 3.41
N LEU A 257 10.47 2.17 3.99
CA LEU A 257 11.49 2.10 5.04
C LEU A 257 11.01 1.27 6.24
N LYS A 258 9.79 1.54 6.71
CA LYS A 258 9.22 0.80 7.86
C LYS A 258 9.05 -0.68 7.57
N HIS A 259 8.49 -1.04 6.43
CA HIS A 259 8.17 -2.43 6.12
C HIS A 259 9.37 -3.23 5.60
N SER A 260 10.27 -2.62 4.84
CA SER A 260 11.33 -3.35 4.14
C SER A 260 12.70 -3.25 4.83
N PHE A 261 12.89 -2.33 5.77
CA PHE A 261 14.12 -2.19 6.54
C PHE A 261 13.88 -2.37 8.04
N VAL A 262 13.03 -1.50 8.64
CA VAL A 262 12.89 -1.46 10.10
C VAL A 262 12.28 -2.76 10.64
N THR A 263 11.17 -3.21 10.07
CA THR A 263 10.47 -4.40 10.57
C THR A 263 11.32 -5.67 10.47
N PRO A 264 11.99 -5.99 9.34
CA PRO A 264 12.86 -7.16 9.27
C PRO A 264 14.04 -7.10 10.23
N LEU A 265 14.73 -5.94 10.31
CA LEU A 265 15.87 -5.77 11.20
C LEU A 265 15.46 -5.89 12.67
N ALA A 266 14.36 -5.25 13.06
CA ALA A 266 13.84 -5.33 14.42
C ALA A 266 13.42 -6.77 14.78
N ALA A 267 12.82 -7.51 13.86
CA ALA A 267 12.44 -8.91 14.07
C ALA A 267 13.67 -9.81 14.28
N SER A 268 14.74 -9.63 13.49
CA SER A 268 15.99 -10.36 13.67
C SER A 268 16.67 -10.08 15.01
N LEU A 269 16.71 -8.81 15.42
CA LEU A 269 17.26 -8.43 16.72
C LEU A 269 16.42 -8.98 17.89
N TRP A 270 15.10 -8.97 17.76
CA TRP A 270 14.20 -9.53 18.76
C TRP A 270 14.44 -11.02 19.00
N GLN A 271 14.70 -11.79 17.96
CA GLN A 271 15.06 -13.21 18.07
C GLN A 271 16.34 -13.43 18.85
N ALA A 272 17.25 -12.45 18.85
CA ALA A 272 18.49 -12.44 19.64
C ALA A 272 18.31 -11.79 21.04
N GLY A 273 17.08 -11.47 21.45
CA GLY A 273 16.82 -10.78 22.72
C GLY A 273 17.21 -9.31 22.74
N LEU A 274 17.45 -8.71 21.57
CA LEU A 274 17.90 -7.32 21.42
C LEU A 274 16.77 -6.43 20.89
N GLN A 275 16.89 -5.12 21.15
CA GLN A 275 15.98 -4.12 20.62
C GLN A 275 16.73 -3.20 19.64
N LEU A 276 16.08 -2.89 18.51
CA LEU A 276 16.63 -1.94 17.55
C LEU A 276 16.79 -0.56 18.20
N ASP A 277 18.00 -0.04 18.24
CA ASP A 277 18.33 1.30 18.70
C ASP A 277 18.81 2.21 17.54
N VAL A 278 19.14 3.46 17.87
CA VAL A 278 19.58 4.48 16.90
C VAL A 278 20.91 4.10 16.25
N GLU A 279 21.84 3.60 17.04
CA GLU A 279 23.19 3.25 16.57
C GLU A 279 23.14 2.09 15.58
N THR A 280 22.48 1.01 15.98
CA THR A 280 22.27 -0.17 15.12
C THR A 280 21.52 0.18 13.85
N ALA A 281 20.44 1.01 13.95
CA ALA A 281 19.68 1.43 12.77
C ALA A 281 20.54 2.24 11.80
N ASN A 282 21.36 3.18 12.29
CA ASN A 282 22.25 3.98 11.45
C ASN A 282 23.39 3.16 10.84
N ALA A 283 23.94 2.19 11.56
CA ALA A 283 24.98 1.30 11.02
C ALA A 283 24.48 0.45 9.82
N HIS A 284 23.19 0.08 9.81
CA HIS A 284 22.63 -0.81 8.79
C HIS A 284 21.87 -0.11 7.66
N VAL A 285 21.39 1.14 7.87
CA VAL A 285 20.55 1.81 6.87
C VAL A 285 21.32 2.20 5.62
N GLY A 286 22.55 2.69 5.72
CA GLY A 286 23.38 3.04 4.56
C GLY A 286 23.57 1.88 3.60
N PRO A 287 24.14 0.73 4.04
CA PRO A 287 24.26 -0.47 3.20
C PRO A 287 22.92 -0.95 2.61
N TRP A 288 21.82 -0.83 3.33
CA TRP A 288 20.50 -1.17 2.81
C TRP A 288 20.02 -0.20 1.72
N LEU A 289 20.25 1.11 1.89
CA LEU A 289 19.93 2.11 0.86
C LEU A 289 20.67 1.78 -0.43
N ASP A 290 21.97 1.52 -0.36
CA ASP A 290 22.82 1.32 -1.52
C ASP A 290 22.55 -0.02 -2.23
N ARG A 291 22.37 -1.11 -1.47
CA ARG A 291 22.23 -2.45 -2.03
C ARG A 291 20.79 -2.85 -2.35
N VAL A 292 19.80 -2.25 -1.69
CA VAL A 292 18.39 -2.64 -1.82
C VAL A 292 17.53 -1.49 -2.33
N ALA A 293 17.46 -0.38 -1.59
CA ALA A 293 16.48 0.66 -1.87
C ALA A 293 16.78 1.37 -3.21
N HIS A 294 18.03 1.67 -3.51
CA HIS A 294 18.44 2.36 -4.75
C HIS A 294 18.64 1.43 -5.93
N GLN A 295 18.75 0.12 -5.71
CA GLN A 295 18.87 -0.89 -6.77
C GLN A 295 17.52 -1.38 -7.32
N ARG A 296 16.44 -1.19 -6.55
CA ARG A 296 15.10 -1.59 -7.01
C ARG A 296 14.65 -0.75 -8.20
N ILE A 297 13.91 -1.35 -9.12
CA ILE A 297 13.16 -0.59 -10.14
C ILE A 297 12.05 0.16 -9.42
N HIS A 298 12.08 1.50 -9.49
CA HIS A 298 11.09 2.33 -8.82
C HIS A 298 9.78 2.34 -9.61
N GLY A 299 8.65 1.97 -8.97
CA GLY A 299 7.37 1.75 -9.63
C GLY A 299 6.80 2.96 -10.40
N THR A 300 7.19 4.20 -10.04
CA THR A 300 6.73 5.41 -10.75
C THR A 300 7.66 5.80 -11.90
N THR A 301 8.98 5.65 -11.72
CA THR A 301 9.97 6.11 -12.71
C THR A 301 10.39 5.01 -13.68
N GLY A 302 10.10 3.75 -13.36
CA GLY A 302 10.54 2.59 -14.15
C GLY A 302 12.06 2.35 -14.15
N VAL A 303 12.82 3.13 -13.40
CA VAL A 303 14.28 3.12 -13.37
C VAL A 303 14.77 2.95 -11.93
N ARG A 304 15.98 2.43 -11.76
CA ARG A 304 16.65 2.38 -10.46
C ARG A 304 17.03 3.78 -10.01
N PRO A 305 16.75 4.19 -8.75
CA PRO A 305 17.14 5.50 -8.24
C PRO A 305 18.63 5.83 -8.40
N GLN A 306 19.49 4.84 -8.30
CA GLN A 306 20.94 4.99 -8.47
C GLN A 306 21.36 5.37 -9.90
N LEU A 307 20.56 5.01 -10.91
CA LEU A 307 20.88 5.26 -12.33
C LEU A 307 20.24 6.53 -12.88
N ARG A 308 19.54 7.28 -12.04
CA ARG A 308 18.81 8.49 -12.41
C ARG A 308 19.29 9.69 -11.59
#